data_a531934562283310cc71a598a8210f9e
#
_entry.id   a531934562283310cc71a598a8210f9e
#
_cell.length_a   1.000
_cell.length_b   1.000
_cell.length_c   1.000
_cell.angle_alpha   90.00
_cell.angle_beta   90.00
_cell.angle_gamma   90.00
#
_symmetry.space_group_name_H-M   'P 1'
#
loop_
_entity.id
_entity.type
_entity.pdbx_description
1 polymer ?
#
loop_
_entity_poly.entity_id
_entity_poly.type
_entity_poly.pdbx_seq_one_letter_code
_entity_poly.pdbx_strand_id
1 'polypeptide(L)'
;MASVTGGDVKPKLVVDPTLLFDQAGWLNIVPEKRIVEGDYILCYFLGINPESRRMAAELKKRTGLPVVMLKDWRYHLDEDDLINDFDFYSANPDDFINLIRHANYVLTNSFHGTAFSLIHHKKFATFYRDIDGGNSRNTRIDSLFSQLDLRCCLMDHADPGRLESLVVDFAT
;
A
#
# COMPACT_ATOMS: atom_id res chain seq x y z
N MET A 1 9.46 16.65 -20.38
CA MET A 1 8.87 15.50 -21.12
C MET A 1 8.52 15.81 -22.60
N ALA A 2 8.50 17.06 -23.04
CA ALA A 2 8.20 17.40 -24.44
C ALA A 2 9.26 17.03 -25.47
N SER A 3 10.47 16.64 -25.04
CA SER A 3 11.58 16.35 -25.96
C SER A 3 11.63 14.92 -26.53
N VAL A 4 10.76 14.02 -26.08
CA VAL A 4 10.80 12.61 -26.49
C VAL A 4 9.92 12.31 -27.71
N THR A 5 8.91 13.13 -27.97
CA THR A 5 7.91 12.87 -29.02
C THR A 5 8.08 13.69 -30.30
N GLY A 6 9.01 14.65 -30.37
CA GLY A 6 9.32 15.42 -31.58
C GLY A 6 8.17 16.17 -32.23
N GLY A 7 7.04 16.36 -31.55
CA GLY A 7 5.86 17.01 -32.09
C GLY A 7 4.89 17.52 -31.01
N ASP A 8 3.86 18.27 -31.42
CA ASP A 8 2.85 18.91 -30.57
C ASP A 8 1.89 17.94 -29.84
N VAL A 9 2.27 16.70 -29.64
CA VAL A 9 1.43 15.72 -28.95
C VAL A 9 1.50 15.96 -27.46
N LYS A 10 0.46 16.55 -26.88
CA LYS A 10 0.30 16.67 -25.43
C LYS A 10 0.00 15.28 -24.85
N PRO A 11 0.87 14.74 -23.96
CA PRO A 11 0.59 13.47 -23.31
C PRO A 11 -0.70 13.59 -22.51
N LYS A 12 -1.57 12.57 -22.61
CA LYS A 12 -2.77 12.47 -21.77
C LYS A 12 -2.39 11.72 -20.49
N LEU A 13 -2.88 12.23 -19.37
CA LEU A 13 -2.83 11.50 -18.11
C LEU A 13 -3.86 10.36 -18.20
N VAL A 14 -3.41 9.15 -17.96
CA VAL A 14 -4.25 7.95 -17.89
C VAL A 14 -4.04 7.27 -16.55
N VAL A 15 -5.04 6.50 -16.12
CA VAL A 15 -4.92 5.68 -14.90
C VAL A 15 -3.91 4.55 -15.11
N ASP A 16 -3.33 4.07 -14.03
CA ASP A 16 -2.50 2.87 -14.07
C ASP A 16 -3.36 1.67 -14.50
N PRO A 17 -2.85 0.77 -15.36
CA PRO A 17 -3.61 -0.40 -15.83
C PRO A 17 -4.19 -1.27 -14.71
N THR A 18 -3.56 -1.30 -13.54
CA THR A 18 -4.05 -1.99 -12.35
C THR A 18 -5.47 -1.54 -11.96
N LEU A 19 -5.78 -0.26 -12.15
CA LEU A 19 -7.07 0.35 -11.79
C LEU A 19 -8.14 0.22 -12.88
N LEU A 20 -7.87 -0.48 -13.98
CA LEU A 20 -8.85 -0.75 -15.04
C LEU A 20 -9.83 -1.87 -14.66
N PHE A 21 -9.51 -2.65 -13.65
CA PHE A 21 -10.35 -3.72 -13.12
C PHE A 21 -10.76 -3.39 -11.69
N ASP A 22 -12.02 -3.65 -11.41
CA ASP A 22 -12.57 -3.66 -10.06
C ASP A 22 -12.21 -4.97 -9.30
N GLN A 23 -12.76 -5.12 -8.11
CA GLN A 23 -12.55 -6.31 -7.28
C GLN A 23 -12.99 -7.60 -8.00
N ALA A 24 -14.12 -7.57 -8.71
CA ALA A 24 -14.66 -8.75 -9.43
C ALA A 24 -13.77 -9.10 -10.64
N GLY A 25 -13.31 -8.11 -11.38
CA GLY A 25 -12.35 -8.29 -12.48
C GLY A 25 -11.04 -8.92 -12.01
N TRP A 26 -10.49 -8.44 -10.90
CA TRP A 26 -9.28 -9.01 -10.31
C TRP A 26 -9.50 -10.42 -9.74
N LEU A 27 -10.69 -10.75 -9.25
CA LEU A 27 -11.01 -12.11 -8.80
C LEU A 27 -10.99 -13.11 -9.94
N ASN A 28 -11.39 -12.69 -11.16
CA ASN A 28 -11.32 -13.53 -12.35
C ASN A 28 -9.89 -13.78 -12.83
N ILE A 29 -8.97 -12.84 -12.58
CA ILE A 29 -7.56 -12.94 -12.97
C ILE A 29 -6.75 -13.71 -11.92
N VAL A 30 -6.96 -13.39 -10.64
CA VAL A 30 -6.29 -14.00 -9.50
C VAL A 30 -7.34 -14.65 -8.60
N PRO A 31 -7.51 -15.98 -8.68
CA PRO A 31 -8.43 -16.70 -7.82
C PRO A 31 -8.15 -16.46 -6.34
N GLU A 32 -9.22 -16.43 -5.56
CA GLU A 32 -9.11 -16.23 -4.12
C GLU A 32 -8.37 -17.40 -3.46
N LYS A 33 -7.37 -17.03 -2.65
CA LYS A 33 -6.59 -17.97 -1.85
C LYS A 33 -6.19 -17.31 -0.54
N ARG A 34 -6.57 -17.90 0.58
CA ARG A 34 -6.10 -17.43 1.88
C ARG A 34 -4.66 -17.92 2.11
N ILE A 35 -3.74 -16.98 2.29
CA ILE A 35 -2.30 -17.25 2.50
C ILE A 35 -1.96 -17.31 3.98
N VAL A 36 -2.59 -16.44 4.77
CA VAL A 36 -2.43 -16.37 6.23
C VAL A 36 -3.80 -16.55 6.86
N GLU A 37 -3.90 -17.44 7.82
CA GLU A 37 -5.12 -17.67 8.56
C GLU A 37 -5.39 -16.56 9.59
N GLY A 38 -6.69 -16.24 9.79
CA GLY A 38 -7.11 -15.23 10.73
C GLY A 38 -6.98 -13.80 10.22
N ASP A 39 -7.14 -12.87 11.14
CA ASP A 39 -7.07 -11.44 10.91
C ASP A 39 -5.64 -10.94 11.09
N TYR A 40 -5.19 -9.97 10.27
CA TYR A 40 -3.83 -9.45 10.33
C TYR A 40 -3.68 -8.04 9.78
N ILE A 41 -2.56 -7.43 10.12
CA ILE A 41 -2.06 -6.18 9.54
C ILE A 41 -1.02 -6.55 8.48
N LEU A 42 -1.24 -6.16 7.23
CA LEU A 42 -0.25 -6.33 6.16
C LEU A 42 0.65 -5.11 6.07
N CYS A 43 1.96 -5.32 6.10
CA CYS A 43 2.97 -4.29 5.88
C CYS A 43 3.74 -4.59 4.58
N TYR A 44 3.80 -3.60 3.68
CA TYR A 44 4.62 -3.67 2.46
C TYR A 44 5.37 -2.36 2.26
N PHE A 45 6.63 -2.34 2.70
CA PHE A 45 7.47 -1.17 2.68
C PHE A 45 8.64 -1.32 1.72
N LEU A 46 8.80 -0.34 0.83
CA LEU A 46 9.89 -0.23 -0.12
C LEU A 46 10.76 0.97 0.29
N GLY A 47 11.88 0.71 0.94
CA GLY A 47 12.76 1.71 1.50
C GLY A 47 12.54 1.97 2.99
N ILE A 48 13.26 2.96 3.50
CA ILE A 48 13.34 3.27 4.93
C ILE A 48 12.38 4.42 5.22
N ASN A 49 11.34 4.16 5.99
CA ASN A 49 10.46 5.17 6.56
C ASN A 49 10.12 4.75 8.00
N PRO A 50 10.73 5.40 9.02
CA PRO A 50 10.52 5.04 10.43
C PRO A 50 9.07 5.19 10.88
N GLU A 51 8.34 6.18 10.34
CA GLU A 51 6.95 6.41 10.72
C GLU A 51 6.02 5.27 10.30
N SER A 52 6.29 4.65 9.14
CA SER A 52 5.51 3.48 8.70
C SER A 52 5.72 2.28 9.63
N ARG A 53 6.94 2.07 10.15
CA ARG A 53 7.26 1.01 11.11
C ARG A 53 6.65 1.31 12.48
N ARG A 54 6.75 2.54 12.94
CA ARG A 54 6.11 2.98 14.17
C ARG A 54 4.59 2.78 14.10
N MET A 55 3.98 3.12 12.97
CA MET A 55 2.56 2.88 12.72
C MET A 55 2.20 1.40 12.86
N ALA A 56 3.00 0.50 12.30
CA ALA A 56 2.77 -0.94 12.39
C ALA A 56 2.85 -1.43 13.84
N ALA A 57 3.87 -1.01 14.58
CA ALA A 57 4.05 -1.38 15.98
C ALA A 57 2.91 -0.87 16.89
N GLU A 58 2.50 0.39 16.71
CA GLU A 58 1.42 0.99 17.48
C GLU A 58 0.07 0.37 17.14
N LEU A 59 -0.22 0.11 15.85
CA LEU A 59 -1.45 -0.54 15.42
C LEU A 59 -1.53 -1.99 15.93
N LYS A 60 -0.43 -2.75 15.87
CA LYS A 60 -0.32 -4.08 16.47
C LYS A 60 -0.67 -4.05 17.95
N LYS A 61 -0.08 -3.10 18.70
CA LYS A 61 -0.35 -2.94 20.15
C LYS A 61 -1.82 -2.62 20.45
N ARG A 62 -2.45 -1.82 19.61
CA ARG A 62 -3.85 -1.40 19.81
C ARG A 62 -4.86 -2.48 19.47
N THR A 63 -4.63 -3.17 18.36
CA THR A 63 -5.58 -4.15 17.81
C THR A 63 -5.35 -5.57 18.31
N GLY A 64 -4.13 -5.89 18.74
CA GLY A 64 -3.70 -7.26 19.06
C GLY A 64 -3.53 -8.15 17.82
N LEU A 65 -3.67 -7.59 16.61
CA LEU A 65 -3.54 -8.35 15.38
C LEU A 65 -2.07 -8.63 15.07
N PRO A 66 -1.76 -9.81 14.54
CA PRO A 66 -0.41 -10.12 14.06
C PRO A 66 -0.05 -9.26 12.85
N VAL A 67 1.23 -8.98 12.70
CA VAL A 67 1.79 -8.28 11.55
C VAL A 67 2.39 -9.27 10.57
N VAL A 68 1.93 -9.20 9.34
CA VAL A 68 2.46 -9.91 8.18
C VAL A 68 3.28 -8.93 7.36
N MET A 69 4.55 -9.19 7.15
CA MET A 69 5.43 -8.28 6.44
C MET A 69 5.92 -8.87 5.13
N LEU A 70 5.63 -8.18 4.02
CA LEU A 70 6.25 -8.44 2.73
C LEU A 70 7.59 -7.72 2.70
N LYS A 71 8.68 -8.48 2.88
CA LYS A 71 10.03 -7.93 2.95
C LYS A 71 10.69 -7.86 1.57
N ASP A 72 11.28 -6.73 1.28
CA ASP A 72 12.27 -6.59 0.22
C ASP A 72 13.66 -6.69 0.86
N TRP A 73 14.43 -7.73 0.53
CA TRP A 73 15.75 -7.99 1.08
C TRP A 73 16.73 -6.81 0.97
N ARG A 74 16.46 -5.86 0.08
CA ARG A 74 17.28 -4.64 -0.12
C ARG A 74 17.05 -3.58 0.95
N TYR A 75 15.95 -3.68 1.70
CA TYR A 75 15.49 -2.67 2.64
C TYR A 75 15.15 -3.26 4.01
N HIS A 76 15.84 -4.34 4.36
CA HIS A 76 15.69 -4.94 5.69
C HIS A 76 16.22 -4.01 6.78
N LEU A 77 15.44 -3.83 7.82
CA LEU A 77 15.82 -3.12 9.05
C LEU A 77 15.66 -4.09 10.21
N ASP A 78 16.59 -4.04 11.17
CA ASP A 78 16.51 -4.86 12.39
C ASP A 78 15.20 -4.61 13.17
N GLU A 79 14.66 -3.41 13.08
CA GLU A 79 13.38 -3.02 13.68
C GLU A 79 12.19 -3.79 13.07
N ASP A 80 12.28 -4.20 11.83
CA ASP A 80 11.24 -4.98 11.16
C ASP A 80 11.07 -6.34 11.84
N ASP A 81 12.15 -6.95 12.36
CA ASP A 81 12.14 -8.24 13.06
C ASP A 81 11.47 -8.16 14.44
N LEU A 82 11.39 -6.97 15.03
CA LEU A 82 10.70 -6.74 16.30
C LEU A 82 9.19 -6.55 16.13
N ILE A 83 8.75 -6.18 14.95
CA ILE A 83 7.35 -5.81 14.68
C ILE A 83 6.59 -6.97 14.07
N ASN A 84 7.20 -7.71 13.14
CA ASN A 84 6.53 -8.74 12.37
C ASN A 84 6.34 -10.05 13.15
N ASP A 85 5.28 -10.75 12.81
CA ASP A 85 4.98 -12.11 13.29
C ASP A 85 5.20 -13.13 12.15
N PHE A 86 5.02 -12.70 10.89
CA PHE A 86 5.20 -13.53 9.70
C PHE A 86 5.92 -12.76 8.60
N ASP A 87 6.98 -13.35 8.05
CA ASP A 87 7.78 -12.80 6.96
C ASP A 87 7.55 -13.50 5.64
N PHE A 88 7.34 -12.71 4.58
CA PHE A 88 7.33 -13.18 3.21
C PHE A 88 8.40 -12.45 2.40
N TYR A 89 9.45 -13.17 2.01
CA TYR A 89 10.53 -12.63 1.17
C TYR A 89 10.30 -12.82 -0.33
N SER A 90 9.37 -13.69 -0.72
CA SER A 90 9.11 -14.05 -2.12
C SER A 90 7.62 -14.32 -2.36
N ALA A 91 6.79 -13.30 -2.17
CA ALA A 91 5.42 -13.38 -2.63
C ALA A 91 5.37 -13.23 -4.15
N ASN A 92 4.75 -14.17 -4.85
CA ASN A 92 4.43 -14.00 -6.26
C ASN A 92 3.27 -12.98 -6.41
N PRO A 93 2.96 -12.49 -7.62
CA PRO A 93 1.89 -11.51 -7.81
C PRO A 93 0.52 -11.94 -7.27
N ASP A 94 0.17 -13.22 -7.39
CA ASP A 94 -1.10 -13.76 -6.90
C ASP A 94 -1.14 -13.77 -5.37
N ASP A 95 -0.04 -14.16 -4.73
CA ASP A 95 0.09 -14.13 -3.27
C ASP A 95 0.06 -12.68 -2.75
N PHE A 96 0.70 -11.74 -3.44
CA PHE A 96 0.66 -10.32 -3.09
C PHE A 96 -0.77 -9.78 -3.06
N ILE A 97 -1.56 -10.06 -4.12
CA ILE A 97 -2.94 -9.62 -4.21
C ILE A 97 -3.80 -10.29 -3.13
N ASN A 98 -3.62 -11.60 -2.92
CA ASN A 98 -4.36 -12.34 -1.92
C ASN A 98 -4.03 -11.93 -0.47
N LEU A 99 -2.78 -11.58 -0.18
CA LEU A 99 -2.40 -11.01 1.12
C LEU A 99 -3.10 -9.66 1.36
N ILE A 100 -3.20 -8.80 0.36
CA ILE A 100 -3.96 -7.55 0.50
C ILE A 100 -5.45 -7.83 0.67
N ARG A 101 -6.01 -8.73 -0.13
CA ARG A 101 -7.43 -9.09 -0.13
C ARG A 101 -7.94 -9.54 1.24
N HIS A 102 -7.12 -10.25 1.99
CA HIS A 102 -7.49 -10.83 3.29
C HIS A 102 -7.01 -10.02 4.50
N ALA A 103 -6.23 -8.97 4.31
CA ALA A 103 -5.77 -8.10 5.40
C ALA A 103 -6.92 -7.28 6.00
N ASN A 104 -6.89 -7.04 7.32
CA ASN A 104 -7.77 -6.10 8.00
C ASN A 104 -7.28 -4.65 7.82
N TYR A 105 -5.96 -4.49 7.87
CA TYR A 105 -5.30 -3.21 7.65
C TYR A 105 -4.12 -3.41 6.69
N VAL A 106 -3.88 -2.43 5.83
CA VAL A 106 -2.70 -2.40 4.95
C VAL A 106 -1.88 -1.15 5.22
N LEU A 107 -0.62 -1.33 5.55
CA LEU A 107 0.35 -0.25 5.72
C LEU A 107 1.38 -0.36 4.61
N THR A 108 1.52 0.69 3.82
CA THR A 108 2.40 0.61 2.65
C THR A 108 2.98 1.96 2.25
N ASN A 109 4.10 1.94 1.53
CA ASN A 109 4.63 3.07 0.79
C ASN A 109 4.78 2.73 -0.71
N SER A 110 4.11 1.65 -1.15
CA SER A 110 4.09 1.22 -2.53
C SER A 110 2.84 1.74 -3.24
N PHE A 111 3.01 2.25 -4.46
CA PHE A 111 1.88 2.61 -5.31
C PHE A 111 0.93 1.42 -5.54
N HIS A 112 1.46 0.24 -5.88
CA HIS A 112 0.61 -0.92 -6.11
C HIS A 112 -0.03 -1.46 -4.81
N GLY A 113 0.69 -1.36 -3.67
CA GLY A 113 0.10 -1.64 -2.37
C GLY A 113 -1.13 -0.76 -2.10
N THR A 114 -1.02 0.54 -2.40
CA THR A 114 -2.12 1.52 -2.30
C THR A 114 -3.25 1.19 -3.29
N ALA A 115 -2.92 0.94 -4.57
CA ALA A 115 -3.92 0.67 -5.61
C ALA A 115 -4.74 -0.59 -5.30
N PHE A 116 -4.10 -1.69 -4.91
CA PHE A 116 -4.82 -2.92 -4.53
C PHE A 116 -5.59 -2.78 -3.22
N SER A 117 -5.12 -1.96 -2.28
CA SER A 117 -5.89 -1.64 -1.07
C SER A 117 -7.19 -0.92 -1.40
N LEU A 118 -7.17 0.01 -2.37
CA LEU A 118 -8.37 0.67 -2.89
C LEU A 118 -9.29 -0.33 -3.57
N ILE A 119 -8.79 -1.12 -4.52
CA ILE A 119 -9.56 -2.10 -5.28
C ILE A 119 -10.27 -3.10 -4.35
N HIS A 120 -9.59 -3.52 -3.28
CA HIS A 120 -10.13 -4.49 -2.32
C HIS A 120 -10.79 -3.86 -1.10
N HIS A 121 -11.07 -2.54 -1.14
CA HIS A 121 -11.79 -1.80 -0.10
C HIS A 121 -11.20 -1.99 1.30
N LYS A 122 -9.86 -1.93 1.41
CA LYS A 122 -9.17 -2.12 2.68
C LYS A 122 -9.06 -0.84 3.49
N LYS A 123 -9.00 -0.97 4.81
CA LYS A 123 -8.49 0.10 5.66
C LYS A 123 -6.98 0.16 5.46
N PHE A 124 -6.46 1.27 4.95
CA PHE A 124 -5.04 1.38 4.62
C PHE A 124 -4.47 2.74 4.96
N ALA A 125 -3.17 2.76 5.22
CA ALA A 125 -2.37 3.97 5.30
C ALA A 125 -1.22 3.88 4.30
N THR A 126 -1.04 4.94 3.53
CA THR A 126 0.08 5.10 2.62
C THR A 126 1.06 6.11 3.18
N PHE A 127 2.34 5.80 3.10
CA PHE A 127 3.45 6.67 3.48
C PHE A 127 4.28 7.03 2.26
N TYR A 128 4.97 8.16 2.29
CA TYR A 128 5.98 8.44 1.29
C TYR A 128 7.20 7.53 1.46
N ARG A 129 7.83 7.15 0.33
CA ARG A 129 9.02 6.28 0.35
C ARG A 129 10.22 6.93 0.99
N ASP A 130 10.53 8.14 0.52
CA ASP A 130 11.73 8.86 0.89
C ASP A 130 11.35 10.18 1.54
N ILE A 131 11.93 10.44 2.69
CA ILE A 131 11.77 11.69 3.42
C ILE A 131 12.69 12.76 2.84
N ASP A 132 13.82 12.35 2.25
CA ASP A 132 14.85 13.24 1.70
C ASP A 132 14.56 13.65 0.26
N GLY A 133 13.51 14.40 0.02
CA GLY A 133 13.25 15.34 -1.08
C GLY A 133 13.84 15.10 -2.49
N GLY A 134 14.48 13.98 -2.74
CA GLY A 134 15.15 13.63 -3.97
C GLY A 134 14.27 12.77 -4.88
N ASN A 135 13.75 13.36 -5.93
CA ASN A 135 13.14 12.72 -7.09
C ASN A 135 12.00 11.74 -6.80
N SER A 136 10.91 12.26 -6.84
CA SER A 136 9.59 11.84 -6.46
C SER A 136 9.10 10.53 -7.09
N ARG A 137 9.51 9.42 -6.51
CA ARG A 137 8.75 8.16 -6.66
C ARG A 137 7.34 8.28 -6.06
N ASN A 138 7.09 9.37 -5.34
CA ASN A 138 5.83 9.70 -4.68
C ASN A 138 4.82 10.38 -5.61
N THR A 139 5.24 10.94 -6.78
CA THR A 139 4.34 11.62 -7.72
C THR A 139 3.16 10.78 -8.18
N ARG A 140 3.32 9.47 -8.30
CA ARG A 140 2.23 8.56 -8.66
C ARG A 140 1.19 8.46 -7.53
N ILE A 141 1.64 8.44 -6.28
CA ILE A 141 0.79 8.44 -5.09
C ILE A 141 0.05 9.77 -5.00
N ASP A 142 0.76 10.90 -5.17
CA ASP A 142 0.17 12.23 -5.16
C ASP A 142 -0.91 12.39 -6.24
N SER A 143 -0.61 11.91 -7.45
CA SER A 143 -1.53 11.96 -8.57
C SER A 143 -2.80 11.14 -8.29
N LEU A 144 -2.64 9.91 -7.79
CA LEU A 144 -3.75 9.02 -7.45
C LEU A 144 -4.64 9.65 -6.35
N PHE A 145 -4.04 10.10 -5.27
CA PHE A 145 -4.78 10.67 -4.15
C PHE A 145 -5.44 12.01 -4.47
N SER A 146 -4.83 12.79 -5.35
CA SER A 146 -5.43 14.04 -5.82
C SER A 146 -6.64 13.81 -6.74
N GLN A 147 -6.61 12.75 -7.55
CA GLN A 147 -7.71 12.42 -8.47
C GLN A 147 -8.91 11.81 -7.75
N LEU A 148 -8.66 11.04 -6.69
CA LEU A 148 -9.69 10.30 -5.95
C LEU A 148 -10.09 10.97 -4.63
N ASP A 149 -9.53 12.14 -4.30
CA ASP A 149 -9.74 12.85 -3.02
C ASP A 149 -9.43 11.97 -1.78
N LEU A 150 -8.38 11.15 -1.87
CA LEU A 150 -8.02 10.17 -0.84
C LEU A 150 -6.80 10.58 0.01
N ARG A 151 -6.51 11.89 0.09
CA ARG A 151 -5.41 12.40 0.92
C ARG A 151 -5.53 12.06 2.40
N CYS A 152 -6.73 11.71 2.84
CA CYS A 152 -6.98 11.20 4.20
C CYS A 152 -6.23 9.88 4.48
N CYS A 153 -5.90 9.08 3.46
CA CYS A 153 -5.14 7.83 3.58
C CYS A 153 -3.62 8.04 3.54
N LEU A 154 -3.15 9.26 3.23
CA LEU A 154 -1.73 9.60 3.26
C LEU A 154 -1.32 10.01 4.68
N MET A 155 -0.31 9.36 5.22
CA MET A 155 0.20 9.60 6.57
C MET A 155 1.64 10.09 6.53
N ASP A 156 1.90 11.20 7.23
CA ASP A 156 3.24 11.73 7.42
C ASP A 156 3.87 11.20 8.70
N HIS A 157 3.05 10.77 9.65
CA HIS A 157 3.45 10.21 10.95
C HIS A 157 2.50 9.08 11.36
N ALA A 158 2.92 8.29 12.35
CA ALA A 158 2.10 7.21 12.90
C ALA A 158 0.87 7.78 13.61
N ASP A 159 -0.31 7.39 13.16
CA ASP A 159 -1.60 7.73 13.78
C ASP A 159 -2.59 6.57 13.60
N PRO A 160 -2.49 5.53 14.45
CA PRO A 160 -3.41 4.39 14.37
C PRO A 160 -4.87 4.77 14.63
N GLY A 161 -5.12 5.76 15.49
CA GLY A 161 -6.47 6.23 15.80
C GLY A 161 -7.16 6.83 14.58
N ARG A 162 -6.43 7.61 13.81
CA ARG A 162 -6.90 8.13 12.52
C ARG A 162 -7.23 7.01 11.55
N LEU A 163 -6.35 6.01 11.40
CA LEU A 163 -6.58 4.88 10.49
C LEU A 163 -7.80 4.05 10.90
N GLU A 164 -7.98 3.78 12.20
CA GLU A 164 -9.13 3.02 12.70
C GLU A 164 -10.46 3.74 12.46
N SER A 165 -10.47 5.08 12.62
CA SER A 165 -11.65 5.93 12.41
C SER A 165 -11.89 6.30 10.95
N LEU A 166 -10.92 5.99 10.05
CA LEU A 166 -11.01 6.36 8.65
C LEU A 166 -12.19 5.64 7.98
N VAL A 167 -13.06 6.43 7.40
CA VAL A 167 -14.13 5.96 6.53
C VAL A 167 -13.78 6.39 5.12
N VAL A 168 -13.49 5.42 4.26
CA VAL A 168 -13.26 5.66 2.84
C VAL A 168 -14.54 5.27 2.10
N ASP A 169 -15.10 6.23 1.36
CA ASP A 169 -16.21 5.93 0.47
C ASP A 169 -15.65 5.32 -0.81
N PHE A 170 -15.90 4.03 -1.00
CA PHE A 170 -15.48 3.29 -2.18
C PHE A 170 -16.57 3.25 -3.27
N ALA A 171 -17.67 4.00 -3.13
CA ALA A 171 -18.83 3.96 -4.03
C ALA A 171 -18.70 4.85 -5.28
N THR A 172 -17.50 5.39 -5.57
CA THR A 172 -17.25 6.22 -6.75
C THR A 172 -16.54 5.50 -7.87
#